data_b99eb3c6c4efa409b553160f5dc8265a
#
_entry.id   b99eb3c6c4efa409b553160f5dc8265a
#
_cell.length_a   1.000
_cell.length_b   1.000
_cell.length_c   1.000
_cell.angle_alpha   90.00
_cell.angle_beta   90.00
_cell.angle_gamma   90.00
#
_symmetry.space_group_name_H-M   'P 1'
#
loop_
_entity.id
_entity.type
_entity.pdbx_description
1 polymer ?
#
loop_
_entity_poly.entity_id
_entity_poly.type
_entity_poly.pdbx_seq_one_letter_code
_entity_poly.pdbx_strand_id
1 'polypeptide(L)'
;DHNLDLAEKDFTVNTVAGALKSFFAELPDPLVPYSVQTELVDAYKINDLEQKLQAMKELLKKLPKENQEIFKYVISHLNRVSQHHHTNLMTSENLSICFWPTLMRPDFTTMDALTATRTYQTIIELFIHQCPYFFYQRPPVDLPTPSSPSTPPIHPPSPPPQSPPLTPVSPMENLLLSDPNIL
;
A
#
# COMPACT_ATOMS: atom_id res chain seq x y z
N ASP A 1 -3.96 -30.32 -3.45
CA ASP A 1 -4.75 -30.66 -4.62
C ASP A 1 -4.29 -29.81 -5.80
N HIS A 2 -3.51 -30.41 -6.74
CA HIS A 2 -2.93 -29.67 -7.88
C HIS A 2 -3.95 -29.27 -8.95
N ASN A 3 -5.18 -29.72 -8.83
CA ASN A 3 -6.26 -29.51 -9.81
C ASN A 3 -7.36 -28.59 -9.27
N LEU A 4 -7.09 -27.82 -8.20
CA LEU A 4 -8.07 -26.89 -7.66
C LEU A 4 -8.18 -25.65 -8.57
N ASP A 5 -9.30 -25.53 -9.30
CA ASP A 5 -9.61 -24.29 -9.99
C ASP A 5 -10.27 -23.31 -9.00
N LEU A 6 -9.55 -22.22 -8.69
CA LEU A 6 -10.02 -21.19 -7.76
C LEU A 6 -11.19 -20.38 -8.34
N ALA A 7 -11.34 -20.35 -9.68
CA ALA A 7 -12.42 -19.64 -10.32
C ALA A 7 -13.75 -20.41 -10.26
N GLU A 8 -13.68 -21.76 -10.18
CA GLU A 8 -14.89 -22.60 -10.02
C GLU A 8 -15.41 -22.64 -8.58
N LYS A 9 -14.62 -22.19 -7.62
CA LYS A 9 -14.98 -22.09 -6.20
C LYS A 9 -15.27 -20.64 -5.87
N ASP A 10 -16.38 -20.36 -5.24
CA ASP A 10 -16.79 -19.02 -4.79
C ASP A 10 -15.87 -18.42 -3.70
N PHE A 11 -14.54 -18.51 -3.92
CA PHE A 11 -13.58 -17.88 -3.04
C PHE A 11 -13.46 -16.40 -3.34
N THR A 12 -13.53 -15.55 -2.32
CA THR A 12 -13.26 -14.13 -2.47
C THR A 12 -11.77 -13.90 -2.74
N VAL A 13 -11.44 -12.81 -3.44
CA VAL A 13 -10.05 -12.38 -3.67
C VAL A 13 -9.29 -12.27 -2.35
N ASN A 14 -9.94 -11.77 -1.31
CA ASN A 14 -9.35 -11.65 0.03
C ASN A 14 -9.01 -13.01 0.64
N THR A 15 -9.87 -14.02 0.45
CA THR A 15 -9.63 -15.39 0.93
C THR A 15 -8.40 -15.98 0.25
N VAL A 16 -8.30 -15.85 -1.08
CA VAL A 16 -7.17 -16.39 -1.85
C VAL A 16 -5.87 -15.66 -1.49
N ALA A 17 -5.89 -14.33 -1.43
CA ALA A 17 -4.72 -13.53 -1.03
C ALA A 17 -4.30 -13.83 0.43
N GLY A 18 -5.27 -14.02 1.32
CA GLY A 18 -5.03 -14.43 2.70
C GLY A 18 -4.34 -15.79 2.80
N ALA A 19 -4.83 -16.80 2.06
CA ALA A 19 -4.23 -18.13 2.00
C ALA A 19 -2.78 -18.09 1.47
N LEU A 20 -2.52 -17.30 0.43
CA LEU A 20 -1.17 -17.12 -0.11
C LEU A 20 -0.23 -16.49 0.94
N LYS A 21 -0.68 -15.47 1.64
CA LYS A 21 0.12 -14.82 2.70
C LYS A 21 0.38 -15.78 3.86
N SER A 22 -0.62 -16.55 4.29
CA SER A 22 -0.44 -17.57 5.34
C SER A 22 0.59 -18.62 4.93
N PHE A 23 0.54 -19.09 3.70
CA PHE A 23 1.53 -20.03 3.18
C PHE A 23 2.97 -19.51 3.35
N PHE A 24 3.26 -18.27 2.95
CA PHE A 24 4.60 -17.70 3.12
C PHE A 24 4.94 -17.41 4.58
N ALA A 25 3.97 -17.03 5.40
CA ALA A 25 4.18 -16.77 6.83
C ALA A 25 4.53 -18.05 7.61
N GLU A 26 4.05 -19.21 7.17
CA GLU A 26 4.23 -20.51 7.81
C GLU A 26 5.48 -21.25 7.32
N LEU A 27 6.19 -20.74 6.31
CA LEU A 27 7.47 -21.33 5.88
C LEU A 27 8.48 -21.35 7.05
N PRO A 28 9.33 -22.38 7.17
CA PRO A 28 10.36 -22.43 8.22
C PRO A 28 11.25 -21.18 8.19
N ASP A 29 11.75 -20.81 7.01
CA ASP A 29 12.56 -19.63 6.76
C ASP A 29 11.80 -18.62 5.88
N PRO A 30 12.06 -17.32 5.99
CA PRO A 30 11.46 -16.34 5.10
C PRO A 30 11.88 -16.55 3.65
N LEU A 31 11.00 -16.22 2.71
CA LEU A 31 11.28 -16.32 1.27
C LEU A 31 12.56 -15.57 0.87
N VAL A 32 12.78 -14.39 1.47
CA VAL A 32 14.03 -13.65 1.36
C VAL A 32 14.83 -13.89 2.64
N PRO A 33 15.98 -14.60 2.60
CA PRO A 33 16.78 -14.89 3.79
C PRO A 33 17.24 -13.63 4.52
N TYR A 34 17.37 -13.68 5.84
CA TYR A 34 17.77 -12.53 6.67
C TYR A 34 19.08 -11.87 6.23
N SER A 35 20.08 -12.65 5.82
CA SER A 35 21.35 -12.11 5.31
C SER A 35 21.13 -11.23 4.08
N VAL A 36 20.27 -11.66 3.15
CA VAL A 36 19.94 -10.89 1.94
C VAL A 36 19.10 -9.66 2.30
N GLN A 37 18.20 -9.77 3.27
CA GLN A 37 17.40 -8.62 3.73
C GLN A 37 18.30 -7.47 4.22
N THR A 38 19.29 -7.76 5.03
CA THR A 38 20.24 -6.74 5.55
C THR A 38 21.00 -6.07 4.39
N GLU A 39 21.50 -6.86 3.44
CA GLU A 39 22.20 -6.33 2.27
C GLU A 39 21.27 -5.51 1.36
N LEU A 40 19.99 -5.88 1.24
CA LEU A 40 19.00 -5.11 0.49
C LEU A 40 18.73 -3.75 1.13
N VAL A 41 18.65 -3.69 2.46
CA VAL A 41 18.52 -2.42 3.18
C VAL A 41 19.73 -1.51 2.92
N ASP A 42 20.95 -2.06 2.89
CA ASP A 42 22.15 -1.28 2.59
C ASP A 42 22.19 -0.85 1.11
N ALA A 43 21.85 -1.74 0.19
CA ALA A 43 21.76 -1.39 -1.22
C ALA A 43 20.71 -0.29 -1.48
N TYR A 44 19.60 -0.29 -0.73
CA TYR A 44 18.55 0.72 -0.84
C TYR A 44 19.02 2.13 -0.45
N LYS A 45 20.05 2.25 0.40
CA LYS A 45 20.64 3.54 0.81
C LYS A 45 21.45 4.21 -0.30
N ILE A 46 21.78 3.50 -1.38
CA ILE A 46 22.49 4.08 -2.55
C ILE A 46 21.62 5.17 -3.16
N ASN A 47 22.16 6.39 -3.34
CA ASN A 47 21.40 7.52 -3.86
C ASN A 47 21.11 7.40 -5.36
N ASP A 48 22.08 6.93 -6.13
CA ASP A 48 21.91 6.74 -7.58
C ASP A 48 20.96 5.57 -7.84
N LEU A 49 19.91 5.83 -8.61
CA LEU A 49 18.86 4.84 -8.88
C LEU A 49 19.39 3.64 -9.66
N GLU A 50 20.18 3.86 -10.68
CA GLU A 50 20.68 2.78 -11.54
C GLU A 50 21.62 1.86 -10.76
N GLN A 51 22.54 2.45 -10.00
CA GLN A 51 23.44 1.69 -9.12
C GLN A 51 22.68 0.93 -8.02
N LYS A 52 21.66 1.55 -7.43
CA LYS A 52 20.76 0.90 -6.47
C LYS A 52 20.08 -0.32 -7.07
N LEU A 53 19.45 -0.16 -8.22
CA LEU A 53 18.74 -1.24 -8.91
C LEU A 53 19.70 -2.37 -9.31
N GLN A 54 20.90 -2.02 -9.80
CA GLN A 54 21.92 -3.00 -10.14
C GLN A 54 22.40 -3.77 -8.91
N ALA A 55 22.70 -3.08 -7.81
CA ALA A 55 23.09 -3.72 -6.56
C ALA A 55 22.01 -4.69 -6.05
N MET A 56 20.75 -4.25 -6.02
CA MET A 56 19.63 -5.10 -5.61
C MET A 56 19.44 -6.31 -6.54
N LYS A 57 19.66 -6.14 -7.84
CA LYS A 57 19.59 -7.23 -8.82
C LYS A 57 20.67 -8.30 -8.58
N GLU A 58 21.88 -7.89 -8.24
CA GLU A 58 22.94 -8.83 -7.87
C GLU A 58 22.61 -9.59 -6.57
N LEU A 59 21.97 -8.93 -5.61
CA LEU A 59 21.54 -9.57 -4.36
C LEU A 59 20.49 -10.66 -4.59
N LEU A 60 19.60 -10.50 -5.56
CA LEU A 60 18.64 -11.55 -5.92
C LEU A 60 19.31 -12.86 -6.36
N LYS A 61 20.52 -12.78 -6.93
CA LYS A 61 21.29 -13.99 -7.31
C LYS A 61 21.82 -14.77 -6.12
N LYS A 62 21.85 -14.16 -4.93
CA LYS A 62 22.26 -14.83 -3.67
C LYS A 62 21.15 -15.66 -3.06
N LEU A 63 19.89 -15.48 -3.49
CA LEU A 63 18.80 -16.32 -3.02
C LEU A 63 19.01 -17.78 -3.47
N PRO A 64 18.58 -18.78 -2.67
CA PRO A 64 18.43 -20.13 -3.16
C PRO A 64 17.60 -20.15 -4.44
N LYS A 65 17.91 -21.05 -5.37
CA LYS A 65 17.29 -21.06 -6.71
C LYS A 65 15.77 -21.15 -6.65
N GLU A 66 15.25 -21.98 -5.78
CA GLU A 66 13.81 -22.15 -5.57
C GLU A 66 13.17 -20.85 -5.04
N ASN A 67 13.81 -20.21 -4.07
CA ASN A 67 13.33 -18.95 -3.51
C ASN A 67 13.35 -17.83 -4.59
N GLN A 68 14.37 -17.82 -5.44
CA GLN A 68 14.48 -16.85 -6.52
C GLN A 68 13.34 -17.03 -7.54
N GLU A 69 13.03 -18.26 -7.92
CA GLU A 69 11.94 -18.55 -8.87
C GLU A 69 10.57 -18.17 -8.27
N ILE A 70 10.32 -18.53 -7.01
CA ILE A 70 9.09 -18.20 -6.30
C ILE A 70 8.97 -16.68 -6.14
N PHE A 71 10.03 -16.02 -5.72
CA PHE A 71 10.05 -14.55 -5.56
C PHE A 71 9.75 -13.85 -6.89
N LYS A 72 10.41 -14.25 -7.97
CA LYS A 72 10.13 -13.77 -9.32
C LYS A 72 8.67 -13.96 -9.71
N TYR A 73 8.10 -15.15 -9.44
CA TYR A 73 6.70 -15.44 -9.77
C TYR A 73 5.74 -14.51 -9.02
N VAL A 74 5.92 -14.38 -7.70
CA VAL A 74 5.08 -13.52 -6.86
C VAL A 74 5.18 -12.07 -7.27
N ILE A 75 6.39 -11.52 -7.41
CA ILE A 75 6.60 -10.12 -7.80
C ILE A 75 6.04 -9.84 -9.19
N SER A 76 6.20 -10.77 -10.14
CA SER A 76 5.61 -10.63 -11.48
C SER A 76 4.08 -10.62 -11.45
N HIS A 77 3.48 -11.42 -10.58
CA HIS A 77 2.03 -11.41 -10.36
C HIS A 77 1.58 -10.06 -9.78
N LEU A 78 2.23 -9.60 -8.72
CA LEU A 78 1.90 -8.31 -8.09
C LEU A 78 2.10 -7.13 -9.07
N ASN A 79 3.13 -7.16 -9.91
CA ASN A 79 3.33 -6.17 -10.96
C ASN A 79 2.14 -6.17 -11.94
N ARG A 80 1.65 -7.34 -12.40
CA ARG A 80 0.46 -7.41 -13.27
C ARG A 80 -0.77 -6.85 -12.57
N VAL A 81 -0.99 -7.17 -11.30
CA VAL A 81 -2.11 -6.60 -10.53
C VAL A 81 -2.02 -5.08 -10.47
N SER A 82 -0.81 -4.52 -10.22
CA SER A 82 -0.61 -3.06 -10.14
C SER A 82 -0.85 -2.34 -11.46
N GLN A 83 -0.67 -3.00 -12.60
CA GLN A 83 -0.96 -2.41 -13.92
C GLN A 83 -2.46 -2.13 -14.13
N HIS A 84 -3.32 -2.78 -13.38
CA HIS A 84 -4.78 -2.58 -13.40
C HIS A 84 -5.29 -1.70 -12.24
N HIS A 85 -4.41 -0.89 -11.65
CA HIS A 85 -4.73 -0.10 -10.45
C HIS A 85 -5.90 0.88 -10.63
N HIS A 86 -6.16 1.35 -11.83
CA HIS A 86 -7.32 2.20 -12.12
C HIS A 86 -8.67 1.49 -11.86
N THR A 87 -8.69 0.16 -11.97
CA THR A 87 -9.88 -0.66 -11.77
C THR A 87 -9.91 -1.29 -10.38
N ASN A 88 -8.78 -1.83 -9.93
CA ASN A 88 -8.69 -2.59 -8.69
C ASN A 88 -8.18 -1.77 -7.49
N LEU A 89 -7.76 -0.52 -7.70
CA LEU A 89 -7.21 0.41 -6.71
C LEU A 89 -5.95 -0.09 -6.00
N MET A 90 -5.28 -1.11 -6.56
CA MET A 90 -4.08 -1.73 -5.99
C MET A 90 -2.82 -1.26 -6.72
N THR A 91 -2.26 -0.15 -6.26
CA THR A 91 -0.94 0.35 -6.71
C THR A 91 0.19 -0.55 -6.21
N SER A 92 1.40 -0.38 -6.75
CA SER A 92 2.60 -1.05 -6.23
C SER A 92 2.84 -0.74 -4.75
N GLU A 93 2.54 0.48 -4.31
CA GLU A 93 2.60 0.89 -2.91
C GLU A 93 1.59 0.09 -2.06
N ASN A 94 0.31 0.07 -2.43
CA ASN A 94 -0.73 -0.68 -1.70
C ASN A 94 -0.39 -2.17 -1.61
N LEU A 95 0.07 -2.76 -2.70
CA LEU A 95 0.50 -4.16 -2.73
C LEU A 95 1.72 -4.41 -1.84
N SER A 96 2.68 -3.49 -1.85
CA SER A 96 3.86 -3.62 -0.99
C SER A 96 3.48 -3.64 0.49
N ILE A 97 2.57 -2.76 0.93
CA ILE A 97 2.06 -2.73 2.32
C ILE A 97 1.47 -4.09 2.71
N CYS A 98 0.71 -4.71 1.80
CA CYS A 98 0.05 -5.98 2.07
C CYS A 98 0.99 -7.18 2.11
N PHE A 99 2.11 -7.16 1.34
CA PHE A 99 2.92 -8.35 1.10
C PHE A 99 4.32 -8.31 1.73
N TRP A 100 4.92 -7.12 1.97
CA TRP A 100 6.27 -7.05 2.54
C TRP A 100 6.42 -7.81 3.87
N PRO A 101 5.44 -7.77 4.83
CA PRO A 101 5.61 -8.45 6.11
C PRO A 101 5.71 -9.97 5.96
N THR A 102 5.07 -10.50 4.92
CA THR A 102 5.01 -11.94 4.65
C THR A 102 6.21 -12.43 3.85
N LEU A 103 6.67 -11.64 2.86
CA LEU A 103 7.78 -12.02 1.99
C LEU A 103 9.14 -11.88 2.68
N MET A 104 9.29 -10.83 3.49
CA MET A 104 10.53 -10.52 4.20
C MET A 104 10.57 -11.16 5.60
N ARG A 105 9.44 -11.17 6.33
CA ARG A 105 9.35 -11.68 7.71
C ARG A 105 10.52 -11.24 8.59
N PRO A 106 10.79 -9.92 8.73
CA PRO A 106 11.93 -9.47 9.49
C PRO A 106 11.82 -9.90 10.97
N ASP A 107 12.96 -10.12 11.60
CA ASP A 107 13.00 -10.39 13.03
C ASP A 107 12.73 -9.10 13.83
N PHE A 108 11.49 -8.88 14.20
CA PHE A 108 11.08 -7.70 14.97
C PHE A 108 11.60 -7.67 16.42
N THR A 109 12.37 -8.65 16.85
CA THR A 109 13.04 -8.60 18.15
C THR A 109 14.23 -7.63 18.16
N THR A 110 14.71 -7.24 16.97
CA THR A 110 15.83 -6.31 16.81
C THR A 110 15.36 -4.88 16.53
N MET A 111 16.02 -3.88 17.14
CA MET A 111 15.73 -2.47 16.89
C MET A 111 16.00 -2.09 15.42
N ASP A 112 16.97 -2.71 14.79
CA ASP A 112 17.30 -2.46 13.39
C ASP A 112 16.15 -2.87 12.46
N ALA A 113 15.53 -4.03 12.70
CA ALA A 113 14.36 -4.47 11.94
C ALA A 113 13.15 -3.56 12.16
N LEU A 114 12.92 -3.09 13.39
CA LEU A 114 11.83 -2.16 13.69
C LEU A 114 12.02 -0.82 12.98
N THR A 115 13.23 -0.28 12.97
CA THR A 115 13.54 0.99 12.30
C THR A 115 13.54 0.86 10.78
N ALA A 116 13.85 -0.32 10.25
CA ALA A 116 13.89 -0.60 8.82
C ALA A 116 12.53 -0.94 8.21
N THR A 117 11.44 -0.99 8.97
CA THR A 117 10.10 -1.38 8.52
C THR A 117 9.67 -0.66 7.24
N ARG A 118 9.82 0.67 7.22
CA ARG A 118 9.50 1.49 6.05
C ARG A 118 10.38 1.13 4.86
N THR A 119 11.66 0.86 5.11
CA THR A 119 12.63 0.48 4.08
C THR A 119 12.25 -0.86 3.46
N TYR A 120 11.85 -1.86 4.25
CA TYR A 120 11.38 -3.15 3.72
C TYR A 120 10.16 -2.99 2.81
N GLN A 121 9.19 -2.18 3.22
CA GLN A 121 8.04 -1.87 2.38
C GLN A 121 8.48 -1.27 1.04
N THR A 122 9.32 -0.25 1.06
CA THR A 122 9.76 0.45 -0.15
C THR A 122 10.64 -0.45 -1.04
N ILE A 123 11.42 -1.35 -0.46
CA ILE A 123 12.17 -2.38 -1.22
C ILE A 123 11.21 -3.27 -2.01
N ILE A 124 10.15 -3.77 -1.38
CA ILE A 124 9.14 -4.61 -2.07
C ILE A 124 8.38 -3.80 -3.11
N GLU A 125 8.02 -2.56 -2.81
CA GLU A 125 7.42 -1.65 -3.80
C GLU A 125 8.30 -1.47 -5.03
N LEU A 126 9.60 -1.25 -4.81
CA LEU A 126 10.57 -1.10 -5.89
C LEU A 126 10.70 -2.37 -6.74
N PHE A 127 10.68 -3.57 -6.13
CA PHE A 127 10.66 -4.83 -6.87
C PHE A 127 9.38 -4.99 -7.70
N ILE A 128 8.23 -4.60 -7.17
CA ILE A 128 6.97 -4.67 -7.91
C ILE A 128 6.99 -3.68 -9.08
N HIS A 129 7.37 -2.44 -8.84
CA HIS A 129 7.38 -1.38 -9.86
C HIS A 129 8.41 -1.65 -10.96
N GLN A 130 9.63 -2.05 -10.58
CA GLN A 130 10.75 -2.30 -11.48
C GLN A 130 10.87 -3.80 -11.88
N CYS A 131 9.80 -4.58 -11.74
CA CYS A 131 9.77 -6.00 -12.07
C CYS A 131 10.36 -6.31 -13.46
N PRO A 132 10.06 -5.55 -14.54
CA PRO A 132 10.64 -5.78 -15.85
C PRO A 132 12.17 -5.67 -15.88
N TYR A 133 12.74 -4.75 -15.10
CA TYR A 133 14.19 -4.58 -14.99
C TYR A 133 14.85 -5.75 -14.25
N PHE A 134 14.27 -6.13 -13.12
CA PHE A 134 14.85 -7.19 -12.27
C PHE A 134 14.84 -8.57 -12.92
N PHE A 135 13.74 -8.91 -13.61
CA PHE A 135 13.50 -10.29 -14.05
C PHE A 135 13.41 -10.49 -15.55
N TYR A 136 13.25 -9.41 -16.35
CA TYR A 136 12.98 -9.52 -17.78
C TYR A 136 13.95 -8.71 -18.64
N GLN A 137 15.09 -8.29 -18.09
CA GLN A 137 16.17 -7.56 -18.80
C GLN A 137 15.70 -6.31 -19.56
N ARG A 138 14.67 -5.65 -19.05
CA ARG A 138 14.19 -4.38 -19.58
C ARG A 138 14.88 -3.20 -18.87
N PRO A 139 14.97 -2.01 -19.51
CA PRO A 139 15.48 -0.84 -18.83
C PRO A 139 14.62 -0.46 -17.63
N PRO A 140 15.17 0.29 -16.64
CA PRO A 140 14.39 0.81 -15.54
C PRO A 140 13.21 1.67 -16.04
N VAL A 141 12.10 1.60 -15.32
CA VAL A 141 10.94 2.46 -15.54
C VAL A 141 11.11 3.70 -14.66
N ASP A 142 10.77 4.88 -15.19
CA ASP A 142 10.81 6.10 -14.40
C ASP A 142 9.94 5.95 -13.15
N LEU A 143 10.54 6.23 -11.99
CA LEU A 143 9.76 6.29 -10.75
C LEU A 143 8.77 7.45 -10.85
N PRO A 144 7.50 7.25 -10.47
CA PRO A 144 6.59 8.37 -10.35
C PRO A 144 7.23 9.37 -9.39
N THR A 145 7.57 10.55 -9.90
CA THR A 145 7.95 11.67 -9.05
C THR A 145 6.80 11.85 -8.05
N PRO A 146 7.08 11.96 -6.74
CA PRO A 146 6.05 12.30 -5.79
C PRO A 146 5.40 13.58 -6.29
N SER A 147 4.17 13.46 -6.79
CA SER A 147 3.38 14.62 -7.16
C SER A 147 3.31 15.46 -5.91
N SER A 148 3.89 16.67 -5.98
CA SER A 148 3.68 17.70 -4.95
C SER A 148 2.19 17.70 -4.64
N PRO A 149 1.78 17.73 -3.36
CA PRO A 149 0.38 17.78 -3.04
C PRO A 149 -0.22 18.94 -3.81
N SER A 150 -1.07 18.63 -4.78
CA SER A 150 -1.86 19.61 -5.48
C SER A 150 -2.71 20.26 -4.40
N THR A 151 -2.30 21.43 -3.99
CA THR A 151 -3.15 22.33 -3.18
C THR A 151 -4.47 22.41 -3.95
N PRO A 152 -5.60 22.00 -3.36
CA PRO A 152 -6.88 22.22 -4.02
C PRO A 152 -6.99 23.71 -4.29
N PRO A 153 -7.52 24.15 -5.44
CA PRO A 153 -7.70 25.55 -5.72
C PRO A 153 -8.49 26.15 -4.56
N ILE A 154 -7.89 27.14 -3.89
CA ILE A 154 -8.53 27.91 -2.85
C ILE A 154 -9.64 28.69 -3.57
N HIS A 155 -10.85 28.14 -3.57
CA HIS A 155 -12.03 28.93 -3.87
C HIS A 155 -12.12 30.02 -2.78
N PRO A 156 -12.20 31.29 -3.15
CA PRO A 156 -12.47 32.32 -2.16
C PRO A 156 -13.77 31.95 -1.43
N PRO A 157 -13.84 32.16 -0.10
CA PRO A 157 -15.03 31.82 0.66
C PRO A 157 -16.22 32.57 0.09
N SER A 158 -17.27 31.86 -0.24
CA SER A 158 -18.55 32.42 -0.62
C SER A 158 -19.01 33.38 0.49
N PRO A 159 -19.53 34.60 0.16
CA PRO A 159 -20.04 35.48 1.17
C PRO A 159 -21.16 34.80 1.97
N PRO A 160 -21.25 35.04 3.28
CA PRO A 160 -22.29 34.47 4.12
C PRO A 160 -23.68 34.79 3.57
N PRO A 161 -24.66 33.91 3.67
CA PRO A 161 -26.03 34.17 3.23
C PRO A 161 -26.55 35.39 3.99
N GLN A 162 -26.98 36.39 3.25
CA GLN A 162 -27.63 37.56 3.81
C GLN A 162 -28.95 37.13 4.44
N SER A 163 -29.12 37.39 5.72
CA SER A 163 -30.38 37.22 6.44
C SER A 163 -31.48 38.02 5.76
N PRO A 164 -32.69 37.49 5.64
CA PRO A 164 -33.82 38.26 5.08
C PRO A 164 -34.14 39.46 5.98
N PRO A 165 -34.58 40.59 5.41
CA PRO A 165 -34.90 41.81 6.18
C PRO A 165 -36.05 41.53 7.15
N LEU A 166 -35.83 41.94 8.40
CA LEU A 166 -36.85 41.91 9.44
C LEU A 166 -37.99 42.87 9.06
N THR A 167 -39.16 42.35 8.82
CA THR A 167 -40.40 43.14 8.77
C THR A 167 -40.74 43.64 10.17
N PRO A 168 -41.16 44.90 10.32
CA PRO A 168 -41.54 45.44 11.63
C PRO A 168 -42.86 44.83 12.09
N VAL A 169 -42.82 44.12 13.24
CA VAL A 169 -44.04 43.67 13.94
C VAL A 169 -44.59 44.84 14.76
N SER A 170 -45.81 45.19 14.48
CA SER A 170 -46.60 46.10 15.30
C SER A 170 -46.90 45.54 16.69
N PRO A 171 -46.94 46.41 17.71
CA PRO A 171 -47.27 45.99 19.08
C PRO A 171 -48.79 46.05 19.29
N MET A 172 -49.38 44.94 19.66
CA MET A 172 -50.67 44.75 20.34
C MET A 172 -50.94 43.20 20.29
N GLU A 173 -51.07 42.49 21.32
CA GLU A 173 -52.08 42.55 22.39
C GLU A 173 -51.68 41.61 23.53
N ASN A 174 -51.61 42.19 24.70
CA ASN A 174 -51.78 41.44 25.96
C ASN A 174 -53.22 40.98 26.04
N LEU A 175 -53.47 39.71 26.42
CA LEU A 175 -54.59 39.34 27.25
C LEU A 175 -54.54 37.85 27.64
N LEU A 176 -54.26 37.63 28.89
CA LEU A 176 -54.97 36.73 29.83
C LEU A 176 -55.26 35.27 29.38
N LEU A 177 -54.77 34.27 30.05
CA LEU A 177 -55.39 33.79 31.29
C LEU A 177 -54.59 32.57 31.81
N SER A 178 -54.34 32.65 33.07
CA SER A 178 -54.17 31.65 34.08
C SER A 178 -54.97 30.33 33.81
N ASP A 179 -54.41 29.19 34.02
CA ASP A 179 -54.79 28.42 35.21
C ASP A 179 -53.94 27.13 35.36
N PRO A 180 -53.69 26.74 36.59
CA PRO A 180 -52.86 25.62 36.89
C PRO A 180 -53.70 24.35 37.20
N ASN A 181 -53.03 23.26 37.21
CA ASN A 181 -53.37 22.05 37.91
C ASN A 181 -53.67 20.81 37.02
N ILE A 182 -53.13 19.80 37.57
CA ILE A 182 -53.61 18.43 37.78
C ILE A 182 -52.79 17.34 37.13
N LEU A 183 -52.06 16.76 38.08
CA LEU A 183 -51.59 15.36 38.26
C LEU A 183 -50.44 14.90 37.42
#